data_6f9e29a6dbb843041f11e59b799901e4
#
_entry.id   6f9e29a6dbb843041f11e59b799901e4
#
_cell.length_a   1.000
_cell.length_b   1.000
_cell.length_c   1.000
_cell.angle_alpha   90.00
_cell.angle_beta   90.00
_cell.angle_gamma   90.00
#
_symmetry.space_group_name_H-M   'P 1'
#
loop_
_entity.id
_entity.type
_entity.pdbx_description
1 polymer ?
#
loop_
_entity_poly.entity_id
_entity_poly.type
_entity_poly.pdbx_seq_one_letter_code
_entity_poly.pdbx_strand_id
1 'polypeptide(L)'
;LTGEGLEAMLDAERSNAKAVLADWFGVADATEEELAAVKKAAPGSLNYVVGPMLAKRAKIGFTTTGHTGEETVLYTYSPDPAGRLVGTVENTDIARYIAKALGLDLAKTTASLFVEAEGAFKAKGAKISVDAANAANPVLVAEKGGLAVLFPRNKNYAIVGAKLETKDGKSAWTGGEMKALAGVSVLIADNGKWYLGKKAVELIK
;
A
#
# COMPACT_ATOMS: atom_id res chain seq x y z
N LEU A 1 -12.40 -17.82 -17.20
CA LEU A 1 -11.01 -17.78 -17.62
C LEU A 1 -10.46 -16.37 -17.37
N THR A 2 -9.22 -16.23 -16.89
CA THR A 2 -8.55 -14.94 -16.69
C THR A 2 -7.92 -14.42 -18.00
N GLY A 3 -7.44 -13.15 -18.00
CA GLY A 3 -6.69 -12.61 -19.14
C GLY A 3 -5.43 -13.40 -19.46
N GLU A 4 -4.70 -13.85 -18.43
CA GLU A 4 -3.52 -14.72 -18.56
C GLU A 4 -3.89 -16.11 -19.10
N GLY A 5 -5.01 -16.67 -18.65
CA GLY A 5 -5.52 -17.94 -19.18
C GLY A 5 -5.92 -17.85 -20.64
N LEU A 6 -6.52 -16.72 -21.05
CA LEU A 6 -6.80 -16.43 -22.45
C LEU A 6 -5.51 -16.36 -23.28
N GLU A 7 -4.51 -15.63 -22.77
CA GLU A 7 -3.23 -15.46 -23.44
C GLU A 7 -2.51 -16.80 -23.65
N ALA A 8 -2.59 -17.71 -22.67
CA ALA A 8 -2.00 -19.04 -22.76
C ALA A 8 -2.68 -19.97 -23.79
N MET A 9 -3.92 -19.68 -24.17
CA MET A 9 -4.67 -20.47 -25.18
C MET A 9 -4.53 -19.94 -26.60
N LEU A 10 -4.10 -18.69 -26.74
CA LEU A 10 -3.88 -18.11 -28.05
C LEU A 10 -2.54 -18.58 -28.63
N ASP A 11 -2.53 -18.86 -29.94
CA ASP A 11 -1.28 -19.07 -30.66
C ASP A 11 -0.46 -17.76 -30.77
N ALA A 12 0.79 -17.87 -31.16
CA ALA A 12 1.72 -16.73 -31.20
C ALA A 12 1.23 -15.54 -32.07
N GLU A 13 0.47 -15.85 -33.12
CA GLU A 13 -0.10 -14.85 -34.04
C GLU A 13 -1.57 -14.53 -33.71
N ARG A 14 -2.12 -15.17 -32.69
CA ARG A 14 -3.52 -15.09 -32.27
C ARG A 14 -4.50 -15.38 -33.41
N SER A 15 -4.10 -16.27 -34.30
CA SER A 15 -4.95 -16.69 -35.43
C SER A 15 -6.14 -17.52 -34.98
N ASN A 16 -6.01 -18.25 -33.86
CA ASN A 16 -7.06 -19.05 -33.23
C ASN A 16 -8.03 -18.23 -32.34
N ALA A 17 -7.91 -16.90 -32.28
CA ALA A 17 -8.67 -16.05 -31.36
C ALA A 17 -10.19 -16.27 -31.47
N LYS A 18 -10.74 -16.46 -32.65
CA LYS A 18 -12.18 -16.70 -32.86
C LYS A 18 -12.65 -17.99 -32.17
N ALA A 19 -11.91 -19.07 -32.32
CA ALA A 19 -12.24 -20.34 -31.69
C ALA A 19 -12.12 -20.26 -30.16
N VAL A 20 -11.04 -19.66 -29.66
CA VAL A 20 -10.82 -19.49 -28.21
C VAL A 20 -11.90 -18.62 -27.57
N LEU A 21 -12.31 -17.52 -28.22
CA LEU A 21 -13.40 -16.67 -27.72
C LEU A 21 -14.74 -17.42 -27.68
N ALA A 22 -15.04 -18.24 -28.71
CA ALA A 22 -16.27 -19.01 -28.76
C ALA A 22 -16.29 -20.12 -27.68
N ASP A 23 -15.23 -20.89 -27.59
CA ASP A 23 -15.18 -22.08 -26.72
C ASP A 23 -15.08 -21.75 -25.23
N TRP A 24 -14.35 -20.70 -24.89
CA TRP A 24 -14.03 -20.38 -23.49
C TRP A 24 -14.77 -19.17 -22.94
N PHE A 25 -15.27 -18.27 -23.78
CA PHE A 25 -15.99 -17.07 -23.36
C PHE A 25 -17.42 -17.00 -23.89
N GLY A 26 -17.85 -17.97 -24.71
CA GLY A 26 -19.18 -17.96 -25.31
C GLY A 26 -19.40 -16.87 -26.34
N VAL A 27 -18.34 -16.29 -26.88
CA VAL A 27 -18.38 -15.21 -27.89
C VAL A 27 -18.27 -15.83 -29.29
N ALA A 28 -19.31 -16.50 -29.74
CA ALA A 28 -19.35 -17.15 -31.07
C ALA A 28 -19.53 -16.12 -32.20
N ASP A 29 -20.07 -14.96 -31.90
CA ASP A 29 -20.39 -13.85 -32.81
C ASP A 29 -19.36 -12.73 -32.83
N ALA A 30 -18.09 -13.02 -32.49
CA ALA A 30 -17.04 -12.02 -32.51
C ALA A 30 -16.91 -11.34 -33.87
N THR A 31 -16.93 -10.00 -33.87
CA THR A 31 -16.78 -9.21 -35.10
C THR A 31 -15.31 -9.13 -35.54
N GLU A 32 -15.08 -8.73 -36.79
CA GLU A 32 -13.71 -8.57 -37.30
C GLU A 32 -12.94 -7.48 -36.55
N GLU A 33 -13.63 -6.42 -36.10
CA GLU A 33 -13.02 -5.38 -35.26
C GLU A 33 -12.61 -5.93 -33.89
N GLU A 34 -13.44 -6.77 -33.27
CA GLU A 34 -13.13 -7.41 -31.99
C GLU A 34 -11.95 -8.38 -32.13
N LEU A 35 -11.92 -9.17 -33.17
CA LEU A 35 -10.79 -10.06 -33.46
C LEU A 35 -9.50 -9.27 -33.74
N ALA A 36 -9.59 -8.17 -34.46
CA ALA A 36 -8.46 -7.29 -34.70
C ALA A 36 -7.95 -6.65 -33.38
N ALA A 37 -8.86 -6.27 -32.47
CA ALA A 37 -8.49 -5.75 -31.15
C ALA A 37 -7.76 -6.79 -30.31
N VAL A 38 -8.22 -8.05 -30.29
CA VAL A 38 -7.53 -9.15 -29.62
C VAL A 38 -6.12 -9.36 -30.18
N LYS A 39 -5.97 -9.32 -31.52
CA LYS A 39 -4.67 -9.49 -32.18
C LYS A 39 -3.68 -8.37 -31.83
N LYS A 40 -4.17 -7.12 -31.68
CA LYS A 40 -3.36 -5.94 -31.38
C LYS A 40 -3.07 -5.75 -29.88
N ALA A 41 -3.78 -6.42 -28.99
CA ALA A 41 -3.65 -6.23 -27.56
C ALA A 41 -2.21 -6.52 -27.09
N ALA A 42 -1.67 -5.66 -26.23
CA ALA A 42 -0.38 -5.91 -25.63
C ALA A 42 -0.42 -7.16 -24.72
N PRO A 43 0.68 -7.88 -24.51
CA PRO A 43 0.75 -8.95 -23.54
C PRO A 43 0.28 -8.47 -22.15
N GLY A 44 -0.53 -9.28 -21.46
CA GLY A 44 -1.12 -8.93 -20.16
C GLY A 44 -2.31 -7.96 -20.19
N SER A 45 -2.77 -7.52 -21.38
CA SER A 45 -3.88 -6.54 -21.50
C SER A 45 -5.17 -7.10 -22.11
N LEU A 46 -5.23 -8.39 -22.39
CA LEU A 46 -6.41 -9.01 -23.05
C LEU A 46 -7.71 -8.90 -22.25
N ASN A 47 -7.64 -8.83 -20.93
CA ASN A 47 -8.79 -8.58 -20.06
C ASN A 47 -9.48 -7.25 -20.36
N TYR A 48 -8.71 -6.19 -20.71
CA TYR A 48 -9.26 -4.88 -21.09
C TYR A 48 -9.89 -4.85 -22.47
N VAL A 49 -9.60 -5.85 -23.30
CA VAL A 49 -10.19 -6.01 -24.63
C VAL A 49 -11.42 -6.90 -24.57
N VAL A 50 -11.32 -8.07 -23.94
CA VAL A 50 -12.39 -9.08 -23.93
C VAL A 50 -13.47 -8.72 -22.89
N GLY A 51 -13.12 -8.11 -21.77
CA GLY A 51 -14.09 -7.67 -20.77
C GLY A 51 -15.21 -6.80 -21.33
N PRO A 52 -14.91 -5.71 -22.05
CA PRO A 52 -15.93 -4.89 -22.73
C PRO A 52 -16.77 -5.65 -23.77
N MET A 53 -16.19 -6.63 -24.48
CA MET A 53 -16.96 -7.46 -25.42
C MET A 53 -18.05 -8.27 -24.72
N LEU A 54 -17.70 -8.87 -23.57
CA LEU A 54 -18.62 -9.63 -22.72
C LEU A 54 -19.68 -8.73 -22.10
N ALA A 55 -19.26 -7.59 -21.53
CA ALA A 55 -20.13 -6.62 -20.90
C ALA A 55 -21.20 -6.11 -21.89
N LYS A 56 -20.80 -5.80 -23.14
CA LYS A 56 -21.71 -5.37 -24.22
C LYS A 56 -22.78 -6.43 -24.51
N ARG A 57 -22.38 -7.71 -24.61
CA ARG A 57 -23.31 -8.84 -24.86
C ARG A 57 -24.24 -9.09 -23.67
N ALA A 58 -23.72 -8.97 -22.48
CA ALA A 58 -24.48 -9.09 -21.25
C ALA A 58 -25.36 -7.88 -20.95
N LYS A 59 -25.24 -6.76 -21.73
CA LYS A 59 -25.92 -5.48 -21.50
C LYS A 59 -25.60 -4.89 -20.12
N ILE A 60 -24.38 -5.10 -19.67
CA ILE A 60 -23.85 -4.57 -18.40
C ILE A 60 -22.91 -3.40 -18.73
N GLY A 61 -23.10 -2.27 -18.05
CA GLY A 61 -22.21 -1.12 -18.12
C GLY A 61 -21.28 -1.06 -16.91
N PHE A 62 -19.98 -0.88 -17.16
CA PHE A 62 -19.03 -0.54 -16.12
C PHE A 62 -18.59 0.91 -16.30
N THR A 63 -18.59 1.68 -15.21
CA THR A 63 -18.16 3.09 -15.22
C THR A 63 -16.66 3.24 -14.97
N THR A 64 -15.99 2.15 -14.60
CA THR A 64 -14.55 2.10 -14.32
C THR A 64 -14.00 0.73 -14.68
N THR A 65 -12.70 0.67 -14.94
CA THR A 65 -11.93 -0.57 -15.11
C THR A 65 -11.20 -0.98 -13.81
N GLY A 66 -11.42 -0.25 -12.74
CA GLY A 66 -10.84 -0.50 -11.43
C GLY A 66 -11.66 -1.49 -10.59
N HIS A 67 -11.44 -1.42 -9.29
CA HIS A 67 -12.16 -2.27 -8.34
C HIS A 67 -13.65 -1.93 -8.26
N THR A 68 -14.47 -2.95 -8.05
CA THR A 68 -15.88 -2.80 -7.67
C THR A 68 -15.99 -2.70 -6.16
N GLY A 69 -17.12 -2.16 -5.67
CA GLY A 69 -17.45 -2.14 -4.24
C GLY A 69 -18.12 -3.43 -3.75
N GLU A 70 -18.00 -4.50 -4.50
CA GLU A 70 -18.62 -5.79 -4.16
C GLU A 70 -17.83 -6.53 -3.10
N GLU A 71 -18.54 -7.34 -2.32
CA GLU A 71 -17.94 -8.23 -1.36
C GLU A 71 -17.13 -9.32 -2.08
N THR A 72 -15.99 -9.68 -1.50
CA THR A 72 -15.16 -10.79 -1.98
C THR A 72 -15.37 -12.01 -1.10
N VAL A 73 -15.29 -13.21 -1.67
CA VAL A 73 -15.43 -14.45 -0.92
C VAL A 73 -14.18 -14.72 -0.10
N LEU A 74 -14.38 -14.94 1.21
CA LEU A 74 -13.33 -15.37 2.13
C LEU A 74 -13.52 -16.87 2.42
N TYR A 75 -12.52 -17.69 2.13
CA TYR A 75 -12.47 -19.09 2.50
C TYR A 75 -11.65 -19.27 3.75
N THR A 76 -12.26 -19.82 4.81
CA THR A 76 -11.55 -20.13 6.05
C THR A 76 -11.63 -21.61 6.35
N TYR A 77 -10.50 -22.19 6.73
CA TYR A 77 -10.43 -23.55 7.27
C TYR A 77 -9.89 -23.50 8.69
N SER A 78 -10.59 -24.15 9.61
CA SER A 78 -10.13 -24.37 10.98
C SER A 78 -10.59 -25.75 11.44
N PRO A 79 -9.74 -26.54 12.10
CA PRO A 79 -10.15 -27.78 12.75
C PRO A 79 -11.26 -27.57 13.80
N ASP A 80 -11.20 -26.45 14.53
CA ASP A 80 -12.25 -26.02 15.46
C ASP A 80 -13.28 -25.15 14.75
N PRO A 81 -14.54 -25.61 14.59
CA PRO A 81 -15.60 -24.81 13.97
C PRO A 81 -15.88 -23.49 14.70
N ALA A 82 -15.73 -23.46 16.04
CA ALA A 82 -15.97 -22.24 16.82
C ALA A 82 -14.90 -21.16 16.58
N GLY A 83 -13.75 -21.56 16.06
CA GLY A 83 -12.67 -20.62 15.69
C GLY A 83 -12.78 -20.06 14.28
N ARG A 84 -13.83 -20.41 13.50
CA ARG A 84 -13.95 -19.95 12.12
C ARG A 84 -14.46 -18.51 12.03
N LEU A 85 -13.90 -17.75 11.11
CA LEU A 85 -14.44 -16.47 10.71
C LEU A 85 -15.56 -16.71 9.69
N VAL A 86 -16.79 -16.34 10.00
CA VAL A 86 -17.97 -16.61 9.17
C VAL A 86 -18.86 -15.36 9.04
N GLY A 87 -19.68 -15.35 7.99
CA GLY A 87 -20.57 -14.22 7.69
C GLY A 87 -19.86 -13.08 6.96
N THR A 88 -20.54 -11.94 6.83
CA THR A 88 -19.95 -10.73 6.27
C THR A 88 -19.08 -10.07 7.33
N VAL A 89 -17.82 -9.85 7.00
CA VAL A 89 -16.80 -9.31 7.91
C VAL A 89 -16.02 -8.19 7.23
N GLU A 90 -15.52 -7.26 8.02
CA GLU A 90 -14.60 -6.24 7.54
C GLU A 90 -13.21 -6.85 7.26
N ASN A 91 -12.48 -6.31 6.28
CA ASN A 91 -11.12 -6.78 5.97
C ASN A 91 -10.18 -6.70 7.19
N THR A 92 -10.40 -5.75 8.09
CA THR A 92 -9.66 -5.61 9.35
C THR A 92 -9.92 -6.75 10.33
N ASP A 93 -11.07 -7.42 10.25
CA ASP A 93 -11.40 -8.58 11.11
C ASP A 93 -10.56 -9.80 10.76
N ILE A 94 -10.10 -9.90 9.51
CA ILE A 94 -9.15 -10.93 9.08
C ILE A 94 -7.84 -10.81 9.87
N ALA A 95 -7.30 -9.58 9.99
CA ALA A 95 -6.08 -9.33 10.76
C ALA A 95 -6.27 -9.67 12.26
N ARG A 96 -7.44 -9.31 12.83
CA ARG A 96 -7.79 -9.67 14.23
C ARG A 96 -7.93 -11.17 14.42
N TYR A 97 -8.54 -11.86 13.47
CA TYR A 97 -8.66 -13.31 13.46
C TYR A 97 -7.29 -13.98 13.46
N ILE A 98 -6.39 -13.57 12.56
CA ILE A 98 -5.02 -14.09 12.48
C ILE A 98 -4.26 -13.83 13.77
N ALA A 99 -4.34 -12.60 14.32
CA ALA A 99 -3.70 -12.25 15.57
C ALA A 99 -4.19 -13.15 16.73
N LYS A 100 -5.50 -13.38 16.83
CA LYS A 100 -6.10 -14.27 17.83
C LYS A 100 -5.63 -15.72 17.65
N ALA A 101 -5.62 -16.24 16.43
CA ALA A 101 -5.19 -17.61 16.13
C ALA A 101 -3.72 -17.85 16.48
N LEU A 102 -2.88 -16.82 16.34
CA LEU A 102 -1.46 -16.87 16.69
C LEU A 102 -1.17 -16.48 18.15
N GLY A 103 -2.19 -16.14 18.94
CA GLY A 103 -1.99 -15.68 20.32
C GLY A 103 -1.28 -14.32 20.42
N LEU A 104 -1.40 -13.47 19.40
CA LEU A 104 -0.76 -12.15 19.36
C LEU A 104 -1.67 -11.08 19.95
N ASP A 105 -1.07 -10.16 20.71
CA ASP A 105 -1.70 -8.91 21.17
C ASP A 105 -1.12 -7.75 20.38
N LEU A 106 -1.86 -7.30 19.35
CA LEU A 106 -1.42 -6.22 18.45
C LEU A 106 -1.27 -4.89 19.20
N ALA A 107 -2.14 -4.60 20.16
CA ALA A 107 -2.07 -3.36 20.93
C ALA A 107 -0.80 -3.34 21.80
N LYS A 108 -0.52 -4.43 22.50
CA LYS A 108 0.70 -4.58 23.30
C LYS A 108 1.95 -4.53 22.42
N THR A 109 1.93 -5.19 21.28
CA THR A 109 3.06 -5.17 20.33
C THR A 109 3.30 -3.74 19.80
N THR A 110 2.26 -3.05 19.37
CA THR A 110 2.35 -1.65 18.93
C THR A 110 2.91 -0.76 20.02
N ALA A 111 2.36 -0.84 21.24
CA ALA A 111 2.84 -0.09 22.40
C ALA A 111 4.28 -0.45 22.81
N SER A 112 4.76 -1.64 22.50
CA SER A 112 6.15 -2.03 22.73
C SER A 112 7.14 -1.46 21.72
N LEU A 113 6.71 -1.31 20.47
CA LEU A 113 7.56 -0.91 19.34
C LEU A 113 7.55 0.59 19.10
N PHE A 114 6.38 1.24 19.22
CA PHE A 114 6.17 2.62 18.80
C PHE A 114 5.88 3.56 19.97
N VAL A 115 6.19 4.83 19.75
CA VAL A 115 5.74 5.96 20.60
C VAL A 115 5.21 7.07 19.70
N GLU A 116 4.25 7.81 20.22
CA GLU A 116 3.80 9.05 19.63
C GLU A 116 4.92 10.11 19.82
N ALA A 117 5.31 10.73 18.70
CA ALA A 117 6.53 11.54 18.64
C ALA A 117 6.45 12.79 19.51
N GLU A 118 5.31 13.51 19.47
CA GLU A 118 5.18 14.79 20.15
C GLU A 118 5.37 14.66 21.67
N GLY A 119 4.65 13.72 22.29
CA GLY A 119 4.76 13.47 23.72
C GLY A 119 6.14 12.97 24.10
N ALA A 120 6.71 12.05 23.31
CA ALA A 120 7.99 11.43 23.61
C ALA A 120 9.16 12.45 23.54
N PHE A 121 9.18 13.34 22.54
CA PHE A 121 10.24 14.35 22.41
C PHE A 121 10.05 15.51 23.37
N LYS A 122 8.82 15.95 23.62
CA LYS A 122 8.53 16.95 24.67
C LYS A 122 9.04 16.51 26.05
N ALA A 123 8.84 15.23 26.40
CA ALA A 123 9.35 14.67 27.63
C ALA A 123 10.89 14.73 27.74
N LYS A 124 11.59 14.78 26.61
CA LYS A 124 13.06 15.00 26.55
C LYS A 124 13.47 16.47 26.46
N GLY A 125 12.53 17.41 26.49
CA GLY A 125 12.79 18.84 26.34
C GLY A 125 13.15 19.26 24.91
N ALA A 126 12.82 18.46 23.91
CA ALA A 126 13.03 18.79 22.50
C ALA A 126 11.83 19.55 21.93
N LYS A 127 12.08 20.49 21.03
CA LYS A 127 11.07 21.11 20.16
C LYS A 127 10.79 20.20 18.97
N ILE A 128 9.55 20.21 18.50
CA ILE A 128 9.13 19.46 17.33
C ILE A 128 8.55 20.40 16.29
N SER A 129 8.92 20.18 15.05
CA SER A 129 8.32 20.80 13.88
C SER A 129 8.23 19.79 12.73
N VAL A 130 7.46 20.14 11.70
CA VAL A 130 7.39 19.34 10.47
C VAL A 130 7.88 20.21 9.32
N ASP A 131 8.93 19.77 8.67
CA ASP A 131 9.35 20.32 7.39
C ASP A 131 8.52 19.68 6.28
N ALA A 132 7.62 20.45 5.69
CA ALA A 132 6.74 20.05 4.60
C ALA A 132 7.12 20.70 3.27
N ALA A 133 8.36 21.18 3.11
CA ALA A 133 8.84 21.76 1.85
C ALA A 133 8.63 20.80 0.67
N ASN A 134 8.72 19.51 0.91
CA ASN A 134 8.22 18.48 0.02
C ASN A 134 7.00 17.78 0.66
N ALA A 135 5.80 18.17 0.24
CA ALA A 135 4.55 17.64 0.80
C ALA A 135 4.40 16.11 0.61
N ALA A 136 4.98 15.53 -0.44
CA ALA A 136 4.98 14.08 -0.66
C ALA A 136 5.91 13.33 0.32
N ASN A 137 6.94 13.99 0.82
CA ASN A 137 7.95 13.44 1.72
C ASN A 137 8.23 14.39 2.89
N PRO A 138 7.26 14.65 3.77
CA PRO A 138 7.47 15.51 4.92
C PRO A 138 8.46 14.88 5.90
N VAL A 139 9.15 15.74 6.66
CA VAL A 139 10.16 15.34 7.63
C VAL A 139 9.78 15.86 9.01
N LEU A 140 9.67 14.96 9.99
CA LEU A 140 9.58 15.35 11.39
C LEU A 140 10.96 15.79 11.87
N VAL A 141 11.01 16.96 12.48
CA VAL A 141 12.24 17.56 13.02
C VAL A 141 12.12 17.62 14.53
N ALA A 142 13.08 17.03 15.24
CA ALA A 142 13.22 17.17 16.68
C ALA A 142 14.49 17.93 16.99
N GLU A 143 14.38 19.06 17.73
CA GLU A 143 15.49 19.96 18.01
C GLU A 143 15.74 20.09 19.51
N LYS A 144 17.01 20.01 19.91
CA LYS A 144 17.44 20.26 21.27
C LYS A 144 18.91 20.73 21.30
N GLY A 145 19.20 21.76 22.06
CA GLY A 145 20.59 22.24 22.24
C GLY A 145 21.27 22.69 20.95
N GLY A 146 20.53 23.21 19.97
CA GLY A 146 21.07 23.66 18.67
C GLY A 146 21.37 22.53 17.67
N LEU A 147 21.05 21.31 18.02
CA LEU A 147 21.13 20.13 17.12
C LEU A 147 19.76 19.62 16.77
N ALA A 148 19.59 19.17 15.54
CA ALA A 148 18.36 18.56 15.07
C ALA A 148 18.56 17.11 14.68
N VAL A 149 17.51 16.32 14.88
CA VAL A 149 17.36 14.99 14.31
C VAL A 149 16.16 15.01 13.39
N LEU A 150 16.37 14.59 12.14
CA LEU A 150 15.38 14.56 11.09
C LEU A 150 14.86 13.14 10.90
N PHE A 151 13.55 12.98 10.86
CA PHE A 151 12.85 11.71 10.66
C PHE A 151 11.98 11.78 9.41
N PRO A 152 12.51 11.42 8.24
CA PRO A 152 11.73 11.42 7.00
C PRO A 152 10.59 10.40 7.05
N ARG A 153 9.40 10.80 6.59
CA ARG A 153 8.21 9.92 6.53
C ARG A 153 8.50 8.64 5.74
N ASN A 154 8.00 7.52 6.23
CA ASN A 154 8.10 6.19 5.61
C ASN A 154 9.55 5.69 5.43
N LYS A 155 10.50 6.26 6.17
CA LYS A 155 11.90 5.81 6.16
C LYS A 155 12.25 5.15 7.49
N ASN A 156 13.18 4.21 7.44
CA ASN A 156 13.72 3.49 8.59
C ASN A 156 15.10 4.03 9.02
N TYR A 157 15.34 5.30 8.76
CA TYR A 157 16.55 6.00 9.19
C TYR A 157 16.22 7.41 9.71
N ALA A 158 17.13 7.97 10.47
CA ALA A 158 17.14 9.37 10.87
C ALA A 158 18.45 10.05 10.44
N ILE A 159 18.44 11.38 10.32
CA ILE A 159 19.64 12.19 10.10
C ILE A 159 19.92 12.94 11.39
N VAL A 160 21.02 12.63 12.06
CA VAL A 160 21.38 13.15 13.38
C VAL A 160 22.42 14.25 13.25
N GLY A 161 22.20 15.37 13.92
CA GLY A 161 23.12 16.51 13.92
C GLY A 161 22.97 17.42 12.69
N ALA A 162 21.83 17.38 12.03
CA ALA A 162 21.51 18.33 10.97
C ALA A 162 21.42 19.77 11.51
N LYS A 163 21.76 20.74 10.67
CA LYS A 163 21.68 22.17 10.98
C LYS A 163 20.77 22.86 9.96
N LEU A 164 19.99 23.83 10.43
CA LEU A 164 19.21 24.67 9.55
C LEU A 164 20.11 25.77 9.00
N GLU A 165 20.34 25.78 7.71
CA GLU A 165 21.06 26.81 7.00
C GLU A 165 20.10 27.63 6.15
N THR A 166 20.28 28.95 6.17
CA THR A 166 19.53 29.88 5.34
C THR A 166 20.44 30.50 4.31
N LYS A 167 20.18 30.27 3.04
CA LYS A 167 20.90 30.84 1.91
C LYS A 167 19.89 31.42 0.91
N ASP A 168 20.13 32.64 0.46
CA ASP A 168 19.29 33.37 -0.50
C ASP A 168 17.79 33.41 -0.09
N GLY A 169 17.53 33.60 1.23
CA GLY A 169 16.17 33.61 1.77
C GLY A 169 15.46 32.28 1.86
N LYS A 170 16.12 31.17 1.52
CA LYS A 170 15.61 29.82 1.64
C LYS A 170 16.34 29.07 2.74
N SER A 171 15.57 28.47 3.64
CA SER A 171 16.12 27.63 4.71
C SER A 171 16.05 26.17 4.32
N ALA A 172 17.11 25.42 4.56
CA ALA A 172 17.19 23.98 4.33
C ALA A 172 18.00 23.31 5.43
N TRP A 173 17.63 22.07 5.76
CA TRP A 173 18.40 21.23 6.64
C TRP A 173 19.60 20.66 5.90
N THR A 174 20.79 20.83 6.46
CA THR A 174 22.05 20.39 5.86
C THR A 174 22.91 19.63 6.86
N GLY A 175 23.81 18.80 6.32
CA GLY A 175 24.71 18.00 7.13
C GLY A 175 24.01 16.89 7.91
N GLY A 176 24.68 16.42 8.96
CA GLY A 176 24.20 15.33 9.79
C GLY A 176 24.65 13.95 9.31
N GLU A 177 24.50 12.97 10.19
CA GLU A 177 24.85 11.56 9.97
C GLU A 177 23.58 10.72 9.86
N MET A 178 23.49 9.90 8.83
CA MET A 178 22.37 8.95 8.69
C MET A 178 22.53 7.79 9.66
N LYS A 179 21.47 7.52 10.45
CA LYS A 179 21.40 6.39 11.39
C LYS A 179 20.18 5.53 11.13
N ALA A 180 20.38 4.23 11.02
CA ALA A 180 19.30 3.27 10.86
C ALA A 180 18.42 3.18 12.13
N LEU A 181 17.11 3.04 11.95
CA LEU A 181 16.10 2.93 13.01
C LEU A 181 15.68 1.49 13.30
N ALA A 182 16.59 0.54 13.18
CA ALA A 182 16.39 -0.87 13.55
C ALA A 182 15.12 -1.50 12.95
N GLY A 183 14.82 -1.21 11.70
CA GLY A 183 13.69 -1.81 10.96
C GLY A 183 12.33 -1.16 11.22
N VAL A 184 12.24 -0.12 12.03
CA VAL A 184 10.98 0.58 12.32
C VAL A 184 10.91 1.88 11.54
N SER A 185 9.95 1.99 10.64
CA SER A 185 9.74 3.20 9.84
C SER A 185 9.06 4.32 10.63
N VAL A 186 9.32 5.56 10.21
CA VAL A 186 8.60 6.76 10.67
C VAL A 186 7.23 6.78 10.01
N LEU A 187 6.17 6.86 10.80
CA LEU A 187 4.78 6.75 10.34
C LEU A 187 3.98 8.00 10.68
N ILE A 188 3.05 8.36 9.80
CA ILE A 188 1.95 9.26 10.11
C ILE A 188 0.68 8.41 10.10
N ALA A 189 -0.02 8.36 11.23
CA ALA A 189 -1.30 7.65 11.33
C ALA A 189 -2.46 8.50 10.79
N ASP A 190 -3.63 7.89 10.61
CA ASP A 190 -4.83 8.56 10.09
C ASP A 190 -5.31 9.73 10.95
N ASN A 191 -4.93 9.75 12.23
CA ASN A 191 -5.17 10.88 13.14
C ASN A 191 -4.18 12.07 12.94
N GLY A 192 -3.31 12.02 11.94
CA GLY A 192 -2.31 13.03 11.63
C GLY A 192 -1.09 13.04 12.56
N LYS A 193 -1.02 12.14 13.54
CA LYS A 193 0.10 12.06 14.48
C LYS A 193 1.26 11.26 13.92
N TRP A 194 2.46 11.65 14.32
CA TRP A 194 3.69 10.96 13.97
C TRP A 194 4.04 9.91 15.00
N TYR A 195 4.44 8.74 14.53
CA TYR A 195 4.88 7.62 15.35
C TYR A 195 6.27 7.16 14.93
N LEU A 196 7.08 6.84 15.93
CA LEU A 196 8.47 6.40 15.76
C LEU A 196 8.70 5.13 16.58
N GLY A 197 9.70 4.36 16.19
CA GLY A 197 10.22 3.32 17.08
C GLY A 197 10.76 3.94 18.38
N LYS A 198 10.53 3.31 19.52
CA LYS A 198 10.94 3.81 20.85
C LYS A 198 12.42 4.22 20.89
N LYS A 199 13.29 3.42 20.29
CA LYS A 199 14.74 3.69 20.24
C LYS A 199 15.11 4.96 19.43
N ALA A 200 14.24 5.39 18.51
CA ALA A 200 14.48 6.61 17.75
C ALA A 200 14.52 7.87 18.62
N VAL A 201 13.75 7.87 19.71
CA VAL A 201 13.72 9.00 20.67
C VAL A 201 15.04 9.15 21.44
N GLU A 202 15.85 8.10 21.52
CA GLU A 202 17.16 8.13 22.19
C GLU A 202 18.22 8.88 21.37
N LEU A 203 17.95 9.15 20.09
CA LEU A 203 18.85 9.93 19.23
C LEU A 203 18.90 11.42 19.65
N ILE A 204 17.90 11.93 20.36
CA ILE A 204 17.92 13.23 21.03
C ILE A 204 18.50 13.04 22.44
N LYS A 205 19.66 13.62 22.66
CA LYS A 205 20.40 13.58 23.93
C LYS A 205 20.06 14.78 24.82
#